data_682d492acea0bd1d0509b20a67bd302a
#
_entry.id   682d492acea0bd1d0509b20a67bd302a
#
_cell.length_a   1.000
_cell.length_b   1.000
_cell.length_c   1.000
_cell.angle_alpha   90.00
_cell.angle_beta   90.00
_cell.angle_gamma   90.00
#
_symmetry.space_group_name_H-M   'P 1'
#
loop_
_entity.id
_entity.type
_entity.pdbx_description
1 polymer ?
#
loop_
_entity_poly.entity_id
_entity_poly.type
_entity_poly.pdbx_seq_one_letter_code
_entity_poly.pdbx_strand_id
1 'polypeptide(L)'
;RWNVPDITWRLMPFHLGWLFKEPVHLFEVVDGMATGMDFTTDDFEYRHRLKGMVPPGTALPGVAGFKLTHPMNRGDKMDEVISFIGASYFRALGLGNAYGLSARGLAIDSGLPKAEEFPRFSGFWIEKPAPWADTMTIYAALDSASVTGAYRFVVTPGVETTVDVTARLFLRSDVEQLGVAPLTSMFL
;
A
#
# COMPACT_ATOMS: atom_id res chain seq x y z
N ARG A 1 -0.35 -3.30 13.51
CA ARG A 1 -1.24 -4.46 13.83
C ARG A 1 -0.45 -5.76 13.78
N TRP A 2 -1.05 -6.85 14.25
CA TRP A 2 -0.47 -8.21 14.41
C TRP A 2 0.76 -8.26 15.31
N ASN A 3 0.77 -7.47 16.38
CA ASN A 3 1.88 -7.47 17.33
C ASN A 3 1.78 -8.68 18.29
N VAL A 4 1.87 -9.89 17.73
CA VAL A 4 1.90 -11.17 18.44
C VAL A 4 3.19 -11.92 18.10
N PRO A 5 3.76 -12.72 19.04
CA PRO A 5 5.08 -13.31 18.89
C PRO A 5 5.30 -14.11 17.60
N ASP A 6 4.30 -14.88 17.20
CA ASP A 6 4.43 -15.83 16.07
C ASP A 6 4.15 -15.17 14.70
N ILE A 7 3.71 -13.91 14.65
CA ILE A 7 3.50 -13.18 13.41
C ILE A 7 4.67 -12.25 13.16
N THR A 8 5.47 -12.57 12.15
CA THR A 8 6.68 -11.82 11.77
C THR A 8 6.39 -10.59 10.94
N TRP A 9 5.17 -10.46 10.40
CA TRP A 9 4.74 -9.29 9.65
C TRP A 9 4.13 -8.22 10.55
N ARG A 10 4.32 -6.94 10.16
CA ARG A 10 3.67 -5.80 10.81
C ARG A 10 3.05 -4.90 9.74
N LEU A 11 1.83 -4.46 9.99
CA LEU A 11 1.17 -3.44 9.17
C LEU A 11 1.30 -2.09 9.87
N MET A 12 1.81 -1.11 9.13
CA MET A 12 1.98 0.27 9.60
C MET A 12 1.24 1.22 8.65
N PRO A 13 0.13 1.82 9.09
CA PRO A 13 -0.61 2.80 8.29
C PRO A 13 0.15 4.12 8.18
N PHE A 14 -0.09 4.86 7.09
CA PHE A 14 0.36 6.23 6.92
C PHE A 14 -0.79 7.19 7.23
N HIS A 15 -0.53 8.17 8.09
CA HIS A 15 -1.50 9.19 8.43
C HIS A 15 -1.90 9.99 7.19
N LEU A 16 -3.20 10.26 7.03
CA LEU A 16 -3.73 10.98 5.88
C LEU A 16 -3.13 12.40 5.76
N GLY A 17 -2.92 13.07 6.89
CA GLY A 17 -2.38 14.42 6.93
C GLY A 17 -3.31 15.42 6.23
N TRP A 18 -2.71 16.47 5.69
CA TRP A 18 -3.41 17.51 4.92
C TRP A 18 -3.12 17.42 3.40
N LEU A 19 -2.14 16.60 3.02
CA LEU A 19 -1.73 16.43 1.61
C LEU A 19 -2.66 15.48 0.84
N PHE A 20 -3.11 14.42 1.49
CA PHE A 20 -3.94 13.39 0.88
C PHE A 20 -5.42 13.70 1.15
N LYS A 21 -6.14 14.07 0.09
CA LYS A 21 -7.56 14.42 0.19
C LYS A 21 -8.48 13.19 0.15
N GLU A 22 -8.01 12.11 -0.46
CA GLU A 22 -8.77 10.88 -0.66
C GLU A 22 -8.21 9.78 0.24
N PRO A 23 -8.99 9.33 1.22
CA PRO A 23 -8.58 8.26 2.10
C PRO A 23 -8.58 6.91 1.38
N VAL A 24 -7.73 6.03 1.85
CA VAL A 24 -7.72 4.61 1.50
C VAL A 24 -8.30 3.83 2.67
N HIS A 25 -9.14 2.85 2.36
CA HIS A 25 -9.74 1.96 3.35
C HIS A 25 -8.98 0.64 3.40
N LEU A 26 -8.68 0.17 4.62
CA LEU A 26 -8.00 -1.09 4.84
C LEU A 26 -8.94 -2.10 5.48
N PHE A 27 -8.85 -3.34 5.03
CA PHE A 27 -9.62 -4.48 5.56
C PHE A 27 -8.66 -5.61 5.90
N GLU A 28 -8.84 -6.22 7.06
CA GLU A 28 -8.19 -7.48 7.41
C GLU A 28 -9.03 -8.63 6.88
N VAL A 29 -8.40 -9.62 6.28
CA VAL A 29 -9.06 -10.85 5.82
C VAL A 29 -8.59 -12.01 6.67
N VAL A 30 -9.55 -12.70 7.30
CA VAL A 30 -9.33 -13.92 8.10
C VAL A 30 -10.31 -14.96 7.61
N ASP A 31 -9.83 -16.12 7.19
CA ASP A 31 -10.65 -17.22 6.69
C ASP A 31 -11.68 -16.79 5.62
N GLY A 32 -11.25 -15.91 4.73
CA GLY A 32 -12.08 -15.37 3.65
C GLY A 32 -13.08 -14.27 4.07
N MET A 33 -13.11 -13.91 5.35
CA MET A 33 -13.97 -12.84 5.86
C MET A 33 -13.21 -11.55 6.02
N ALA A 34 -13.71 -10.48 5.40
CA ALA A 34 -13.12 -9.15 5.47
C ALA A 34 -13.75 -8.31 6.59
N THR A 35 -12.92 -7.70 7.42
CA THR A 35 -13.33 -6.76 8.48
C THR A 35 -12.59 -5.44 8.30
N GLY A 36 -13.33 -4.32 8.34
CA GLY A 36 -12.76 -2.98 8.24
C GLY A 36 -11.77 -2.71 9.37
N MET A 37 -10.68 -2.02 9.03
CA MET A 37 -9.72 -1.53 10.01
C MET A 37 -10.02 -0.05 10.28
N ASP A 38 -10.57 0.25 11.44
CA ASP A 38 -10.77 1.62 11.89
C ASP A 38 -9.48 2.17 12.51
N PHE A 39 -9.22 3.42 12.23
CA PHE A 39 -8.07 4.16 12.73
C PHE A 39 -8.52 5.43 13.47
N THR A 40 -7.79 5.73 14.53
CA THR A 40 -7.97 6.95 15.32
C THR A 40 -6.66 7.71 15.39
N THR A 41 -6.70 8.89 15.94
CA THR A 41 -5.49 9.69 16.19
C THR A 41 -4.50 8.98 17.11
N ASP A 42 -4.93 8.04 17.95
CA ASP A 42 -4.07 7.29 18.86
C ASP A 42 -3.19 6.23 18.14
N ASP A 43 -3.53 5.89 16.90
CA ASP A 43 -2.72 4.97 16.07
C ASP A 43 -1.47 5.62 15.48
N PHE A 44 -1.29 6.95 15.68
CA PHE A 44 -0.22 7.73 15.08
C PHE A 44 0.57 8.54 16.09
N GLU A 45 1.87 8.71 15.85
CA GLU A 45 2.74 9.56 16.66
C GLU A 45 2.79 10.98 16.08
N TYR A 46 2.35 11.95 16.88
CA TYR A 46 2.43 13.36 16.53
C TYR A 46 3.67 14.00 17.17
N ARG A 47 4.51 14.61 16.34
CA ARG A 47 5.79 15.19 16.76
C ARG A 47 5.80 16.71 16.62
N HIS A 48 6.82 17.32 17.18
CA HIS A 48 7.08 18.76 17.14
C HIS A 48 5.84 19.59 17.57
N ARG A 49 5.39 20.50 16.71
CA ARG A 49 4.28 21.41 17.01
C ARG A 49 2.93 20.72 17.21
N LEU A 50 2.75 19.51 16.70
CA LEU A 50 1.49 18.78 16.83
C LEU A 50 1.41 17.94 18.12
N LYS A 51 2.53 17.80 18.83
CA LYS A 51 2.58 17.03 20.08
C LYS A 51 1.65 17.64 21.11
N GLY A 52 0.65 16.88 21.57
CA GLY A 52 -0.35 17.31 22.55
C GLY A 52 -1.43 18.25 22.01
N MET A 53 -1.42 18.60 20.71
CA MET A 53 -2.44 19.45 20.11
C MET A 53 -3.57 18.66 19.43
N VAL A 54 -3.32 17.40 19.09
CA VAL A 54 -4.30 16.54 18.43
C VAL A 54 -5.14 15.84 19.50
N PRO A 55 -6.47 15.97 19.48
CA PRO A 55 -7.34 15.29 20.44
C PRO A 55 -7.18 13.78 20.32
N PRO A 56 -7.01 13.04 21.42
CA PRO A 56 -6.92 11.58 21.39
C PRO A 56 -8.26 10.96 21.00
N GLY A 57 -8.21 9.74 20.46
CA GLY A 57 -9.38 8.94 20.11
C GLY A 57 -10.24 9.50 18.98
N THR A 58 -9.79 10.54 18.26
CA THR A 58 -10.55 11.08 17.12
C THR A 58 -10.53 10.11 15.96
N ALA A 59 -11.70 9.69 15.49
CA ALA A 59 -11.84 8.80 14.34
C ALA A 59 -11.31 9.45 13.07
N LEU A 60 -10.57 8.67 12.27
CA LEU A 60 -10.04 9.10 10.99
C LEU A 60 -10.88 8.50 9.85
N PRO A 61 -11.09 9.22 8.75
CA PRO A 61 -11.89 8.72 7.61
C PRO A 61 -11.18 7.60 6.84
N GLY A 62 -9.96 7.29 7.18
CA GLY A 62 -9.08 6.31 6.54
C GLY A 62 -7.62 6.73 6.66
N VAL A 63 -6.77 6.15 5.84
CA VAL A 63 -5.32 6.37 5.84
C VAL A 63 -4.82 6.82 4.47
N ALA A 64 -3.61 7.40 4.38
CA ALA A 64 -3.01 7.75 3.10
C ALA A 64 -2.48 6.54 2.33
N GLY A 65 -2.29 5.43 3.01
CA GLY A 65 -1.71 4.20 2.55
C GLY A 65 -1.10 3.43 3.71
N PHE A 66 -0.26 2.47 3.42
CA PHE A 66 0.37 1.66 4.46
C PHE A 66 1.68 1.07 3.96
N LYS A 67 2.47 0.55 4.89
CA LYS A 67 3.59 -0.32 4.61
C LYS A 67 3.50 -1.62 5.40
N LEU A 68 4.08 -2.66 4.82
CA LEU A 68 4.32 -3.92 5.48
C LEU A 68 5.80 -4.04 5.80
N THR A 69 6.09 -4.49 7.00
CA THR A 69 7.46 -4.72 7.49
C THR A 69 7.62 -6.16 7.92
N HIS A 70 8.84 -6.67 7.73
CA HIS A 70 9.25 -8.03 8.08
C HIS A 70 10.74 -8.02 8.44
N PRO A 71 11.23 -8.86 9.34
CA PRO A 71 12.66 -8.94 9.63
C PRO A 71 13.40 -9.55 8.44
N MET A 72 14.16 -8.73 7.68
CA MET A 72 14.94 -9.16 6.53
C MET A 72 16.46 -9.07 6.78
N ASN A 73 16.94 -7.89 7.18
CA ASN A 73 18.38 -7.65 7.34
C ASN A 73 18.92 -8.18 8.67
N ARG A 74 18.10 -8.09 9.72
CA ARG A 74 18.42 -8.55 11.06
C ARG A 74 17.16 -9.10 11.70
N GLY A 75 17.28 -10.23 12.37
CA GLY A 75 16.14 -10.90 13.01
C GLY A 75 15.47 -10.10 14.14
N ASP A 76 16.16 -9.10 14.69
CA ASP A 76 15.68 -8.23 15.78
C ASP A 76 15.08 -6.92 15.27
N LYS A 77 15.09 -6.65 13.96
CA LYS A 77 14.62 -5.40 13.38
C LYS A 77 13.62 -5.63 12.26
N MET A 78 12.54 -4.87 12.32
CA MET A 78 11.53 -4.85 11.26
C MET A 78 11.98 -3.92 10.14
N ASP A 79 12.15 -4.45 8.94
CA ASP A 79 12.50 -3.71 7.74
C ASP A 79 11.25 -3.49 6.88
N GLU A 80 11.20 -2.36 6.16
CA GLU A 80 10.15 -2.15 5.16
C GLU A 80 10.35 -3.12 4.01
N VAL A 81 9.30 -3.86 3.66
CA VAL A 81 9.28 -4.79 2.53
C VAL A 81 8.56 -4.18 1.35
N ILE A 82 7.36 -3.66 1.58
CA ILE A 82 6.54 -3.02 0.56
C ILE A 82 5.72 -1.89 1.16
N SER A 83 5.53 -0.83 0.40
CA SER A 83 4.65 0.30 0.75
C SER A 83 3.73 0.66 -0.40
N PHE A 84 2.52 1.07 -0.05
CA PHE A 84 1.47 1.58 -0.95
C PHE A 84 1.08 2.97 -0.48
N ILE A 85 1.30 4.00 -1.29
CA ILE A 85 0.93 5.38 -0.96
C ILE A 85 0.80 6.24 -2.22
N GLY A 86 -0.20 7.12 -2.23
CA GLY A 86 -0.53 7.93 -3.41
C GLY A 86 -1.20 7.09 -4.48
N ALA A 87 -1.93 7.66 -5.38
CA ALA A 87 -2.68 7.02 -6.48
C ALA A 87 -2.62 5.46 -6.47
N SER A 88 -1.93 4.85 -7.43
CA SER A 88 -1.72 3.40 -7.45
C SER A 88 -0.23 3.01 -7.31
N TYR A 89 0.55 3.84 -6.61
CA TYR A 89 1.98 3.58 -6.43
C TYR A 89 2.24 2.52 -5.37
N PHE A 90 3.24 1.68 -5.64
CA PHE A 90 3.81 0.77 -4.66
C PHE A 90 5.33 0.65 -4.86
N ARG A 91 6.04 0.35 -3.78
CA ARG A 91 7.48 0.18 -3.76
C ARG A 91 7.85 -1.02 -2.91
N ALA A 92 8.67 -1.91 -3.44
CA ALA A 92 9.24 -3.02 -2.71
C ALA A 92 10.76 -2.83 -2.52
N LEU A 93 11.28 -3.35 -1.42
CA LEU A 93 12.68 -3.29 -1.02
C LEU A 93 13.21 -4.69 -0.78
N GLY A 94 14.38 -4.99 -1.33
CA GLY A 94 15.11 -6.23 -1.05
C GLY A 94 16.09 -6.09 0.11
N LEU A 95 16.77 -7.18 0.43
CA LEU A 95 17.78 -7.24 1.47
C LEU A 95 18.90 -6.21 1.19
N GLY A 96 19.27 -5.44 2.20
CA GLY A 96 20.32 -4.43 2.09
C GLY A 96 19.94 -3.14 1.34
N ASN A 97 18.75 -3.07 0.75
CA ASN A 97 18.32 -1.89 0.02
C ASN A 97 17.77 -0.83 0.98
N ALA A 98 18.29 0.39 0.89
CA ALA A 98 17.79 1.55 1.62
C ALA A 98 16.65 2.25 0.88
N TYR A 99 16.62 2.14 -0.43
CA TYR A 99 15.62 2.72 -1.32
C TYR A 99 15.49 1.88 -2.60
N GLY A 100 14.37 1.98 -3.31
CA GLY A 100 14.10 1.21 -4.51
C GLY A 100 13.19 1.94 -5.50
N LEU A 101 12.97 1.31 -6.64
CA LEU A 101 12.02 1.75 -7.64
C LEU A 101 10.60 1.67 -7.12
N SER A 102 9.78 2.64 -7.51
CA SER A 102 8.34 2.55 -7.38
C SER A 102 7.71 2.13 -8.71
N ALA A 103 6.64 1.36 -8.65
CA ALA A 103 5.78 1.07 -9.78
C ALA A 103 4.40 1.68 -9.54
N ARG A 104 3.67 1.96 -10.62
CA ARG A 104 2.23 2.24 -10.57
C ARG A 104 1.46 0.97 -10.89
N GLY A 105 0.31 0.78 -10.27
CA GLY A 105 -0.63 -0.26 -10.70
C GLY A 105 -1.05 -0.06 -12.15
N LEU A 106 -1.39 1.17 -12.52
CA LEU A 106 -1.80 1.52 -13.87
C LEU A 106 -1.47 2.98 -14.16
N ALA A 107 -1.11 3.29 -15.42
CA ALA A 107 -1.01 4.64 -15.96
C ALA A 107 -1.92 4.77 -17.18
N ILE A 108 -2.61 5.90 -17.30
CA ILE A 108 -3.50 6.20 -18.41
C ILE A 108 -3.04 7.50 -19.05
N ASP A 109 -2.77 7.43 -20.36
CA ASP A 109 -2.39 8.55 -21.20
C ASP A 109 -1.13 9.29 -20.72
N SER A 110 -0.22 8.57 -20.08
CA SER A 110 1.04 9.10 -19.56
C SER A 110 1.99 9.51 -20.70
N GLY A 111 2.54 10.73 -20.60
CA GLY A 111 3.49 11.26 -21.60
C GLY A 111 2.85 11.74 -22.90
N LEU A 112 1.55 11.78 -23.01
CA LEU A 112 0.83 12.36 -24.14
C LEU A 112 0.67 13.89 -23.99
N PRO A 113 0.43 14.65 -25.08
CA PRO A 113 0.19 16.09 -25.02
C PRO A 113 -1.23 16.43 -24.51
N LYS A 114 -1.71 15.73 -23.52
CA LYS A 114 -2.99 15.91 -22.84
C LYS A 114 -2.87 15.56 -21.36
N ALA A 115 -3.90 15.84 -20.58
CA ALA A 115 -3.90 15.52 -19.16
C ALA A 115 -3.81 14.00 -18.93
N GLU A 116 -2.87 13.59 -18.10
CA GLU A 116 -2.74 12.22 -17.62
C GLU A 116 -3.83 11.91 -16.59
N GLU A 117 -4.39 10.71 -16.65
CA GLU A 117 -5.29 10.20 -15.62
C GLU A 117 -4.51 9.33 -14.62
N PHE A 118 -4.77 9.53 -13.32
CA PHE A 118 -4.11 8.83 -12.24
C PHE A 118 -5.06 7.85 -11.54
N PRO A 119 -5.16 6.60 -11.99
CA PRO A 119 -5.89 5.57 -11.27
C PRO A 119 -5.34 5.40 -9.87
N ARG A 120 -6.23 5.23 -8.88
CA ARG A 120 -5.85 5.08 -7.48
C ARG A 120 -6.33 3.76 -6.90
N PHE A 121 -5.63 3.25 -5.93
CA PHE A 121 -6.15 2.20 -5.06
C PHE A 121 -7.04 2.84 -3.99
N SER A 122 -8.33 2.51 -4.02
CA SER A 122 -9.33 3.05 -3.09
C SER A 122 -9.50 2.22 -1.83
N GLY A 123 -9.16 0.96 -1.88
CA GLY A 123 -9.22 0.04 -0.75
C GLY A 123 -8.29 -1.15 -0.90
N PHE A 124 -7.87 -1.69 0.24
CA PHE A 124 -7.02 -2.88 0.30
C PHE A 124 -7.60 -3.91 1.27
N TRP A 125 -7.54 -5.17 0.86
CA TRP A 125 -7.87 -6.34 1.67
C TRP A 125 -6.59 -7.12 1.90
N ILE A 126 -6.18 -7.23 3.15
CA ILE A 126 -4.87 -7.76 3.53
C ILE A 126 -5.12 -9.06 4.31
N GLU A 127 -4.68 -10.17 3.77
CA GLU A 127 -4.80 -11.46 4.45
C GLU A 127 -3.98 -11.42 5.74
N LYS A 128 -4.60 -11.81 6.86
CA LYS A 128 -3.87 -11.95 8.11
C LYS A 128 -2.85 -13.08 7.93
N PRO A 129 -1.55 -12.80 8.12
CA PRO A 129 -0.54 -13.81 7.92
C PRO A 129 -0.68 -14.94 8.94
N ALA A 130 -0.46 -16.16 8.50
CA ALA A 130 -0.29 -17.29 9.40
C ALA A 130 0.96 -17.09 10.28
N PRO A 131 1.08 -17.80 11.41
CA PRO A 131 2.32 -17.83 12.17
C PRO A 131 3.52 -18.18 11.27
N TRP A 132 4.60 -17.42 11.39
CA TRP A 132 5.86 -17.61 10.63
C TRP A 132 5.71 -17.54 9.10
N ALA A 133 4.62 -16.94 8.59
CA ALA A 133 4.45 -16.78 7.16
C ALA A 133 5.61 -15.95 6.56
N ASP A 134 6.17 -16.43 5.48
CA ASP A 134 7.25 -15.79 4.70
C ASP A 134 6.69 -14.99 3.52
N THR A 135 5.41 -15.11 3.22
CA THR A 135 4.72 -14.38 2.15
C THR A 135 3.52 -13.62 2.67
N MET A 136 3.11 -12.61 1.90
CA MET A 136 1.95 -11.76 2.21
C MET A 136 1.06 -11.59 1.00
N THR A 137 -0.23 -11.85 1.15
CA THR A 137 -1.23 -11.62 0.10
C THR A 137 -2.03 -10.36 0.39
N ILE A 138 -2.15 -9.50 -0.63
CA ILE A 138 -2.89 -8.25 -0.57
C ILE A 138 -3.76 -8.16 -1.81
N TYR A 139 -5.00 -7.77 -1.64
CA TYR A 139 -5.88 -7.40 -2.74
C TYR A 139 -6.12 -5.90 -2.71
N ALA A 140 -6.34 -5.30 -3.88
CA ALA A 140 -6.66 -3.88 -3.98
C ALA A 140 -7.74 -3.63 -5.03
N ALA A 141 -8.59 -2.65 -4.76
CA ALA A 141 -9.52 -2.11 -5.73
C ALA A 141 -8.91 -0.87 -6.38
N LEU A 142 -8.76 -0.90 -7.70
CA LEU A 142 -8.35 0.25 -8.50
C LEU A 142 -9.59 0.99 -8.99
N ASP A 143 -9.56 2.30 -8.91
CA ASP A 143 -10.63 3.18 -9.39
C ASP A 143 -10.08 4.41 -10.10
N SER A 144 -10.70 4.75 -11.23
CA SER A 144 -10.47 5.98 -11.97
C SER A 144 -11.65 6.27 -12.91
N ALA A 145 -11.61 7.40 -13.58
CA ALA A 145 -12.68 7.81 -14.51
C ALA A 145 -12.87 6.78 -15.64
N SER A 146 -11.77 6.35 -16.27
CA SER A 146 -11.80 5.51 -17.48
C SER A 146 -11.67 4.02 -17.20
N VAL A 147 -11.14 3.61 -16.02
CA VAL A 147 -10.84 2.20 -15.72
C VAL A 147 -11.14 1.89 -14.26
N THR A 148 -11.70 0.74 -13.99
CA THR A 148 -11.71 0.12 -12.66
C THR A 148 -11.00 -1.22 -12.69
N GLY A 149 -10.56 -1.73 -11.55
CA GLY A 149 -9.83 -2.99 -11.53
C GLY A 149 -9.73 -3.64 -10.16
N ALA A 150 -9.41 -4.93 -10.19
CA ALA A 150 -9.08 -5.73 -9.02
C ALA A 150 -7.65 -6.25 -9.16
N TYR A 151 -6.86 -6.05 -8.13
CA TYR A 151 -5.46 -6.46 -8.05
C TYR A 151 -5.27 -7.50 -6.96
N ARG A 152 -4.34 -8.41 -7.19
CA ARG A 152 -3.78 -9.31 -6.18
C ARG A 152 -2.27 -9.18 -6.23
N PHE A 153 -1.66 -8.93 -5.09
CA PHE A 153 -0.22 -8.89 -4.87
C PHE A 153 0.16 -10.04 -3.96
N VAL A 154 1.15 -10.83 -4.35
CA VAL A 154 1.82 -11.80 -3.46
C VAL A 154 3.25 -11.34 -3.28
N VAL A 155 3.58 -10.97 -2.05
CA VAL A 155 4.86 -10.36 -1.70
C VAL A 155 5.72 -11.40 -0.99
N THR A 156 6.89 -11.67 -1.54
CA THR A 156 7.90 -12.58 -0.96
C THR A 156 9.18 -11.82 -0.70
N PRO A 157 9.51 -11.52 0.57
CA PRO A 157 10.76 -10.87 0.96
C PRO A 157 11.97 -11.75 0.60
N GLY A 158 13.07 -11.10 0.22
CA GLY A 158 14.29 -11.84 -0.09
C GLY A 158 15.46 -10.91 -0.40
N VAL A 159 16.56 -11.48 -0.89
CA VAL A 159 17.68 -10.69 -1.46
C VAL A 159 17.10 -9.76 -2.52
N GLU A 160 16.26 -10.32 -3.39
CA GLU A 160 15.34 -9.61 -4.26
C GLU A 160 13.93 -9.87 -3.73
N THR A 161 13.27 -8.84 -3.23
CA THR A 161 11.86 -8.97 -2.87
C THR A 161 11.04 -9.08 -4.14
N THR A 162 10.34 -10.19 -4.31
CA THR A 162 9.45 -10.40 -5.45
C THR A 162 8.02 -10.01 -5.13
N VAL A 163 7.34 -9.46 -6.11
CA VAL A 163 5.92 -9.09 -6.02
C VAL A 163 5.21 -9.65 -7.24
N ASP A 164 4.50 -10.76 -7.07
CA ASP A 164 3.65 -11.31 -8.12
C ASP A 164 2.35 -10.53 -8.17
N VAL A 165 2.05 -9.91 -9.31
CA VAL A 165 0.87 -9.07 -9.49
C VAL A 165 -0.08 -9.68 -10.50
N THR A 166 -1.31 -9.91 -10.08
CA THR A 166 -2.44 -10.25 -10.97
C THR A 166 -3.40 -9.08 -11.00
N ALA A 167 -3.71 -8.56 -12.17
CA ALA A 167 -4.69 -7.50 -12.37
C ALA A 167 -5.81 -7.92 -13.31
N ARG A 168 -7.04 -7.53 -12.97
CA ARG A 168 -8.21 -7.62 -13.83
C ARG A 168 -8.77 -6.22 -14.02
N LEU A 169 -8.71 -5.71 -15.23
CA LEU A 169 -9.10 -4.34 -15.56
C LEU A 169 -10.41 -4.34 -16.35
N PHE A 170 -11.26 -3.37 -16.05
CA PHE A 170 -12.54 -3.16 -16.70
C PHE A 170 -12.59 -1.71 -17.18
N LEU A 171 -12.59 -1.53 -18.51
CA LEU A 171 -12.67 -0.21 -19.13
C LEU A 171 -14.10 0.35 -19.00
N ARG A 172 -14.19 1.61 -18.63
CA ARG A 172 -15.43 2.40 -18.58
C ARG A 172 -15.58 3.26 -19.81
N SER A 173 -14.47 3.59 -20.46
CA SER A 173 -14.40 4.36 -21.69
C SER A 173 -13.13 3.99 -22.48
N ASP A 174 -13.03 4.51 -23.69
CA ASP A 174 -11.84 4.35 -24.51
C ASP A 174 -10.63 5.03 -23.85
N VAL A 175 -9.47 4.36 -23.95
CA VAL A 175 -8.18 4.82 -23.45
C VAL A 175 -7.19 4.78 -24.61
N GLU A 176 -6.49 5.89 -24.85
CA GLU A 176 -5.54 5.99 -25.95
C GLU A 176 -4.25 5.22 -25.66
N GLN A 177 -3.73 5.37 -24.44
CA GLN A 177 -2.50 4.71 -24.00
C GLN A 177 -2.65 4.13 -22.61
N LEU A 178 -2.45 2.82 -22.48
CA LEU A 178 -2.48 2.09 -21.22
C LEU A 178 -1.06 1.66 -20.83
N GLY A 179 -0.56 2.15 -19.70
CA GLY A 179 0.71 1.74 -19.12
C GLY A 179 0.51 0.73 -18.00
N VAL A 180 1.01 -0.49 -18.18
CA VAL A 180 0.93 -1.54 -17.16
C VAL A 180 2.19 -1.55 -16.33
N ALA A 181 2.05 -1.39 -15.01
CA ALA A 181 3.14 -1.37 -14.03
C ALA A 181 4.35 -0.49 -14.43
N PRO A 182 4.15 0.75 -14.92
CA PRO A 182 5.27 1.59 -15.31
C PRO A 182 6.13 1.92 -14.08
N LEU A 183 7.44 1.81 -14.25
CA LEU A 183 8.39 2.15 -13.21
C LEU A 183 8.56 3.67 -13.11
N THR A 184 8.74 4.14 -11.89
CA THR A 184 8.91 5.56 -11.58
C THR A 184 9.84 5.76 -10.38
N SER A 185 10.28 7.00 -10.17
CA SER A 185 11.12 7.38 -9.02
C SER A 185 12.41 6.56 -8.93
N MET A 186 13.07 6.42 -10.05
CA MET A 186 14.37 5.78 -10.16
C MET A 186 15.46 6.71 -9.58
N PHE A 187 16.19 6.19 -8.60
CA PHE A 187 17.39 6.84 -8.06
C PHE A 187 18.58 5.96 -8.38
N LEU A 188 19.51 6.52 -9.16
CA LEU A 188 20.77 5.88 -9.55
C LEU A 188 21.89 6.33 -8.61
#